data_108707cfec0e84a49f00257c9d7b3aba
#
_entry.id   108707cfec0e84a49f00257c9d7b3aba
#
_cell.length_a   1.000
_cell.length_b   1.000
_cell.length_c   1.000
_cell.angle_alpha   90.00
_cell.angle_beta   90.00
_cell.angle_gamma   90.00
#
_symmetry.space_group_name_H-M   'P 1'
#
loop_
_entity.id
_entity.type
_entity.pdbx_description
1 polymer ?
#
loop_
_entity_poly.entity_id
_entity_poly.type
_entity_poly.pdbx_seq_one_letter_code
_entity_poly.pdbx_strand_id
1 'polypeptide(L)'
;MKRRSLFPVVIAMLAVLSCASATAAQTPAEKEAARVATREKLRALLAASGPKKGIEISFRQSDKNPFNFVAMKRGGMPNTEAFEVVVGISNDDTIGFRIYPIYKGTYVNVDKARNSVGLMRKLLNLSDHNFLFWGADDTGDVFAGYTFTLESGFPDKAIEIVLYSIAPLDQYVGQMRPFVDGPAAQ
;
A
#
# COMPACT_ATOMS: atom_id res chain seq x y z
N MET A 1 -23.66 -77.65 -36.21
CA MET A 1 -22.44 -76.82 -36.57
C MET A 1 -22.64 -75.41 -36.10
N LYS A 2 -22.00 -75.00 -34.96
CA LYS A 2 -22.09 -73.67 -34.40
C LYS A 2 -20.78 -72.94 -34.63
N ARG A 3 -20.81 -71.92 -35.49
CA ARG A 3 -19.64 -71.01 -35.67
C ARG A 3 -19.62 -70.00 -34.54
N ARG A 4 -18.53 -70.00 -33.76
CA ARG A 4 -18.21 -68.96 -32.73
C ARG A 4 -17.45 -67.81 -33.41
N SER A 5 -18.05 -66.65 -33.40
CA SER A 5 -17.44 -65.40 -33.81
C SER A 5 -16.63 -64.86 -32.64
N LEU A 6 -15.32 -64.68 -32.83
CA LEU A 6 -14.41 -64.00 -31.93
C LEU A 6 -14.37 -62.51 -32.31
N PHE A 7 -14.87 -61.65 -31.43
CA PHE A 7 -14.66 -60.18 -31.51
C PHE A 7 -13.33 -59.81 -30.84
N PRO A 8 -12.43 -59.13 -31.50
CA PRO A 8 -11.27 -58.55 -30.81
C PRO A 8 -11.68 -57.25 -30.11
N VAL A 9 -11.46 -57.20 -28.80
CA VAL A 9 -11.58 -55.98 -27.99
C VAL A 9 -10.35 -55.14 -28.26
N VAL A 10 -10.50 -54.01 -28.95
CA VAL A 10 -9.48 -52.98 -29.09
C VAL A 10 -9.54 -52.07 -27.87
N ILE A 11 -8.58 -52.22 -26.96
CA ILE A 11 -8.39 -51.32 -25.84
C ILE A 11 -7.64 -50.09 -26.37
N ALA A 12 -8.40 -49.00 -26.57
CA ALA A 12 -7.80 -47.68 -26.82
C ALA A 12 -7.26 -47.09 -25.52
N MET A 13 -5.95 -47.16 -25.35
CA MET A 13 -5.25 -46.50 -24.23
C MET A 13 -5.18 -44.99 -24.50
N LEU A 14 -6.10 -44.20 -23.91
CA LEU A 14 -6.06 -42.75 -23.95
C LEU A 14 -4.94 -42.32 -23.00
N ALA A 15 -3.78 -41.97 -23.55
CA ALA A 15 -2.71 -41.29 -22.81
C ALA A 15 -3.16 -39.84 -22.57
N VAL A 16 -3.66 -39.54 -21.37
CA VAL A 16 -3.88 -38.16 -20.90
C VAL A 16 -2.52 -37.53 -20.62
N LEU A 17 -2.01 -36.78 -21.58
CA LEU A 17 -0.87 -35.87 -21.33
C LEU A 17 -1.36 -34.78 -20.38
N SER A 18 -1.12 -34.94 -19.08
CA SER A 18 -1.24 -33.88 -18.10
C SER A 18 -0.08 -32.91 -18.35
N CYS A 19 -0.32 -31.83 -19.11
CA CYS A 19 0.56 -30.68 -19.15
C CYS A 19 0.49 -30.00 -17.78
N ALA A 20 1.29 -30.47 -16.83
CA ALA A 20 1.60 -29.70 -15.64
C ALA A 20 2.39 -28.46 -16.11
N SER A 21 1.69 -27.34 -16.24
CA SER A 21 2.34 -26.04 -16.40
C SER A 21 3.13 -25.77 -15.12
N ALA A 22 4.38 -26.21 -15.09
CA ALA A 22 5.32 -25.79 -14.08
C ALA A 22 5.44 -24.27 -14.24
N THR A 23 4.85 -23.50 -13.34
CA THR A 23 5.14 -22.08 -13.19
C THR A 23 6.62 -22.01 -12.82
N ALA A 24 7.47 -21.78 -13.84
CA ALA A 24 8.89 -21.57 -13.61
C ALA A 24 9.04 -20.38 -12.68
N ALA A 25 9.74 -20.58 -11.56
CA ALA A 25 10.04 -19.49 -10.64
C ALA A 25 10.83 -18.43 -11.43
N GLN A 26 10.38 -17.18 -11.36
CA GLN A 26 11.03 -16.05 -12.03
C GLN A 26 12.49 -15.93 -11.56
N THR A 27 13.39 -15.70 -12.49
CA THR A 27 14.78 -15.40 -12.17
C THR A 27 14.91 -14.05 -11.45
N PRO A 28 15.97 -13.82 -10.68
CA PRO A 28 16.22 -12.52 -10.05
C PRO A 28 16.23 -11.35 -11.04
N ALA A 29 16.73 -11.56 -12.25
CA ALA A 29 16.75 -10.55 -13.31
C ALA A 29 15.34 -10.21 -13.83
N GLU A 30 14.49 -11.23 -14.00
CA GLU A 30 13.08 -11.02 -14.39
C GLU A 30 12.28 -10.30 -13.31
N LYS A 31 12.50 -10.61 -12.03
CA LYS A 31 11.87 -9.90 -10.91
C LYS A 31 12.27 -8.43 -10.87
N GLU A 32 13.56 -8.13 -11.04
CA GLU A 32 14.03 -6.75 -11.07
C GLU A 32 13.48 -5.99 -12.28
N ALA A 33 13.41 -6.61 -13.46
CA ALA A 33 12.81 -6.02 -14.64
C ALA A 33 11.30 -5.72 -14.44
N ALA A 34 10.55 -6.63 -13.82
CA ALA A 34 9.15 -6.45 -13.48
C ALA A 34 8.97 -5.30 -12.47
N ARG A 35 9.83 -5.23 -11.46
CA ARG A 35 9.84 -4.16 -10.46
C ARG A 35 10.11 -2.79 -11.08
N VAL A 36 11.07 -2.70 -12.02
CA VAL A 36 11.34 -1.48 -12.79
C VAL A 36 10.14 -1.08 -13.63
N ALA A 37 9.50 -2.02 -14.32
CA ALA A 37 8.30 -1.76 -15.11
C ALA A 37 7.14 -1.26 -14.22
N THR A 38 6.96 -1.84 -13.04
CA THR A 38 5.97 -1.38 -12.03
C THR A 38 6.28 0.05 -11.57
N ARG A 39 7.55 0.38 -11.34
CA ARG A 39 7.98 1.74 -10.98
C ARG A 39 7.58 2.76 -12.03
N GLU A 40 7.78 2.47 -13.32
CA GLU A 40 7.43 3.41 -14.38
C GLU A 40 5.91 3.60 -14.51
N LYS A 41 5.12 2.54 -14.34
CA LYS A 41 3.65 2.63 -14.27
C LYS A 41 3.20 3.50 -13.08
N LEU A 42 3.77 3.26 -11.89
CA LEU A 42 3.46 4.04 -10.70
C LEU A 42 3.85 5.50 -10.88
N ARG A 43 5.02 5.80 -11.44
CA ARG A 43 5.46 7.15 -11.77
C ARG A 43 4.44 7.88 -12.65
N ALA A 44 4.02 7.23 -13.75
CA ALA A 44 3.05 7.79 -14.68
C ALA A 44 1.70 8.06 -13.99
N LEU A 45 1.21 7.11 -13.19
CA LEU A 45 -0.04 7.27 -12.45
C LEU A 45 0.04 8.41 -11.44
N LEU A 46 1.10 8.50 -10.64
CA LEU A 46 1.28 9.56 -9.65
C LEU A 46 1.40 10.94 -10.30
N ALA A 47 2.08 11.04 -11.44
CA ALA A 47 2.18 12.28 -12.22
C ALA A 47 0.82 12.71 -12.81
N ALA A 48 0.01 11.77 -13.26
CA ALA A 48 -1.31 12.04 -13.83
C ALA A 48 -2.38 12.34 -12.76
N SER A 49 -2.34 11.63 -11.63
CA SER A 49 -3.37 11.72 -10.58
C SER A 49 -3.06 12.75 -9.52
N GLY A 50 -1.78 12.95 -9.18
CA GLY A 50 -1.36 13.87 -8.13
C GLY A 50 -1.91 15.30 -8.28
N PRO A 51 -1.88 15.93 -9.47
CA PRO A 51 -2.41 17.28 -9.67
C PRO A 51 -3.93 17.40 -9.65
N LYS A 52 -4.68 16.28 -9.65
CA LYS A 52 -6.15 16.31 -9.70
C LYS A 52 -6.72 17.05 -8.50
N LYS A 53 -7.83 17.79 -8.74
CA LYS A 53 -8.59 18.46 -7.69
C LYS A 53 -8.99 17.45 -6.60
N GLY A 54 -8.73 17.80 -5.33
CA GLY A 54 -8.97 16.94 -4.17
C GLY A 54 -7.78 16.04 -3.79
N ILE A 55 -6.79 15.87 -4.68
CA ILE A 55 -5.48 15.25 -4.35
C ILE A 55 -4.46 16.36 -4.15
N GLU A 56 -4.11 17.08 -5.22
CA GLU A 56 -3.21 18.26 -5.21
C GLU A 56 -1.86 17.97 -4.55
N ILE A 57 -1.22 16.90 -5.02
CA ILE A 57 0.06 16.40 -4.53
C ILE A 57 1.02 16.26 -5.71
N SER A 58 2.25 16.76 -5.56
CA SER A 58 3.32 16.56 -6.55
C SER A 58 4.34 15.56 -6.01
N PHE A 59 4.44 14.42 -6.68
CA PHE A 59 5.38 13.36 -6.31
C PHE A 59 6.72 13.53 -7.03
N ARG A 60 7.81 13.25 -6.32
CA ARG A 60 9.14 13.06 -6.88
C ARG A 60 9.71 11.71 -6.49
N GLN A 61 10.62 11.19 -7.27
CA GLN A 61 11.38 10.00 -6.89
C GLN A 61 12.28 10.33 -5.69
N SER A 62 12.42 9.39 -4.77
CA SER A 62 13.29 9.54 -3.61
C SER A 62 14.76 9.41 -4.03
N ASP A 63 15.61 10.30 -3.49
CA ASP A 63 17.05 10.25 -3.71
C ASP A 63 17.71 9.07 -2.97
N LYS A 64 17.06 8.61 -1.88
CA LYS A 64 17.56 7.51 -1.04
C LYS A 64 17.20 6.12 -1.58
N ASN A 65 16.05 5.99 -2.22
CA ASN A 65 15.57 4.72 -2.76
C ASN A 65 14.84 4.96 -4.09
N PRO A 66 15.39 4.48 -5.22
CA PRO A 66 14.81 4.72 -6.54
C PRO A 66 13.45 4.06 -6.78
N PHE A 67 13.01 3.18 -5.87
CA PHE A 67 11.69 2.55 -5.91
C PHE A 67 10.66 3.26 -5.03
N ASN A 68 11.04 4.35 -4.36
CA ASN A 68 10.14 5.17 -3.58
C ASN A 68 9.85 6.50 -4.28
N PHE A 69 8.60 6.93 -4.18
CA PHE A 69 8.13 8.26 -4.52
C PHE A 69 7.71 8.98 -3.24
N VAL A 70 8.10 10.24 -3.12
CA VAL A 70 7.82 11.06 -1.94
C VAL A 70 7.11 12.34 -2.35
N ALA A 71 6.22 12.80 -1.51
CA ALA A 71 5.48 14.03 -1.72
C ALA A 71 5.06 14.66 -0.41
N MET A 72 4.65 15.93 -0.48
CA MET A 72 4.11 16.66 0.65
C MET A 72 2.73 17.20 0.29
N LYS A 73 1.68 16.74 0.98
CA LYS A 73 0.35 17.37 0.94
C LYS A 73 0.29 18.49 1.97
N ARG A 74 0.00 19.70 1.51
CA ARG A 74 -0.16 20.89 2.35
C ARG A 74 -1.48 21.59 2.08
N GLY A 75 -1.95 22.35 3.07
CA GLY A 75 -3.15 23.19 2.95
C GLY A 75 -4.48 22.43 3.02
N GLY A 76 -5.53 23.15 3.43
CA GLY A 76 -6.88 22.60 3.56
C GLY A 76 -7.09 21.62 4.72
N MET A 77 -6.15 21.58 5.69
CA MET A 77 -6.12 20.60 6.78
C MET A 77 -6.01 21.35 8.13
N PRO A 78 -7.11 21.46 8.91
CA PRO A 78 -7.11 22.26 10.15
C PRO A 78 -6.39 21.59 11.34
N ASN A 79 -6.12 20.29 11.29
CA ASN A 79 -5.55 19.55 12.41
C ASN A 79 -4.07 19.20 12.23
N THR A 80 -3.55 19.26 10.99
CA THR A 80 -2.17 18.98 10.66
C THR A 80 -1.61 20.03 9.70
N GLU A 81 -0.31 20.27 9.75
CA GLU A 81 0.38 21.23 8.87
C GLU A 81 0.59 20.63 7.47
N ALA A 82 0.87 19.35 7.43
CA ALA A 82 1.11 18.60 6.20
C ALA A 82 1.00 17.08 6.43
N PHE A 83 0.89 16.35 5.33
CA PHE A 83 1.22 14.92 5.29
C PHE A 83 2.43 14.70 4.39
N GLU A 84 3.45 14.05 4.90
CA GLU A 84 4.47 13.45 4.04
C GLU A 84 3.94 12.10 3.55
N VAL A 85 3.95 11.91 2.24
CA VAL A 85 3.47 10.71 1.58
C VAL A 85 4.64 9.98 0.96
N VAL A 86 4.85 8.74 1.38
CA VAL A 86 5.84 7.83 0.79
C VAL A 86 5.09 6.69 0.12
N VAL A 87 5.36 6.48 -1.17
CA VAL A 87 4.83 5.34 -1.94
C VAL A 87 6.01 4.53 -2.41
N GLY A 88 6.09 3.28 -1.99
CA GLY A 88 7.22 2.41 -2.29
C GLY A 88 6.82 1.12 -2.97
N ILE A 89 7.71 0.58 -3.81
CA ILE A 89 7.58 -0.73 -4.43
C ILE A 89 8.57 -1.66 -3.74
N SER A 90 8.05 -2.71 -3.10
CA SER A 90 8.85 -3.70 -2.39
C SER A 90 9.48 -4.72 -3.33
N ASN A 91 10.34 -5.58 -2.77
CA ASN A 91 10.87 -6.75 -3.49
C ASN A 91 9.86 -7.91 -3.57
N ASP A 92 8.76 -7.81 -2.82
CA ASP A 92 7.72 -8.84 -2.69
C ASP A 92 6.49 -8.51 -3.53
N ASP A 93 6.68 -7.84 -4.67
CA ASP A 93 5.63 -7.47 -5.62
C ASP A 93 4.44 -6.74 -4.95
N THR A 94 4.75 -5.80 -4.06
CA THR A 94 3.74 -4.95 -3.43
C THR A 94 4.02 -3.46 -3.63
N ILE A 95 2.95 -2.65 -3.58
CA ILE A 95 3.03 -1.18 -3.52
C ILE A 95 2.51 -0.77 -2.14
N GLY A 96 3.38 -0.16 -1.33
CA GLY A 96 3.04 0.31 0.01
C GLY A 96 2.93 1.83 0.07
N PHE A 97 1.93 2.31 0.80
CA PHE A 97 1.77 3.70 1.19
C PHE A 97 2.10 3.86 2.66
N ARG A 98 2.85 4.92 2.98
CA ARG A 98 3.00 5.46 4.34
C ARG A 98 2.75 6.94 4.28
N ILE A 99 1.81 7.43 5.08
CA ILE A 99 1.33 8.80 5.11
C ILE A 99 1.53 9.33 6.52
N TYR A 100 2.57 10.14 6.69
CA TYR A 100 3.02 10.65 7.98
C TYR A 100 2.42 12.03 8.27
N PRO A 101 1.60 12.22 9.31
CA PRO A 101 1.11 13.53 9.70
C PRO A 101 2.20 14.38 10.35
N ILE A 102 2.32 15.63 9.90
CA ILE A 102 3.19 16.64 10.50
C ILE A 102 2.34 17.55 11.36
N TYR A 103 2.65 17.59 12.65
CA TYR A 103 1.97 18.39 13.65
C TYR A 103 2.99 19.10 14.54
N LYS A 104 2.86 20.43 14.70
CA LYS A 104 3.82 21.27 15.42
C LYS A 104 5.26 21.15 14.91
N GLY A 105 5.39 21.12 13.56
CA GLY A 105 6.68 21.09 12.87
C GLY A 105 7.39 19.73 12.85
N THR A 106 6.80 18.66 13.39
CA THR A 106 7.40 17.33 13.44
C THR A 106 6.35 16.25 13.14
N TYR A 107 6.79 15.02 12.88
CA TYR A 107 5.88 13.89 12.80
C TYR A 107 5.19 13.67 14.16
N VAL A 108 3.91 13.27 14.11
CA VAL A 108 3.26 12.70 15.31
C VAL A 108 4.02 11.44 15.70
N ASN A 109 4.44 11.34 16.96
CA ASN A 109 5.32 10.28 17.39
C ASN A 109 4.82 9.68 18.71
N VAL A 110 4.74 8.33 18.79
CA VAL A 110 4.20 7.65 19.97
C VAL A 110 5.07 7.79 21.19
N ASP A 111 6.41 7.81 21.04
CA ASP A 111 7.34 7.89 22.16
C ASP A 111 7.41 9.30 22.75
N LYS A 112 7.09 10.32 21.94
CA LYS A 112 7.06 11.74 22.35
C LYS A 112 5.69 12.20 22.85
N ALA A 113 4.65 11.39 22.63
CA ALA A 113 3.30 11.71 23.03
C ALA A 113 3.17 11.72 24.57
N ARG A 114 2.46 12.70 25.13
CA ARG A 114 2.22 12.78 26.59
C ARG A 114 1.44 11.59 27.14
N ASN A 115 0.62 10.98 26.30
CA ASN A 115 -0.12 9.75 26.62
C ASN A 115 0.09 8.71 25.48
N SER A 116 1.28 8.11 25.45
CA SER A 116 1.65 7.09 24.45
C SER A 116 0.69 5.93 24.40
N VAL A 117 0.28 5.39 25.56
CA VAL A 117 -0.66 4.25 25.63
C VAL A 117 -2.02 4.63 25.07
N GLY A 118 -2.53 5.81 25.40
CA GLY A 118 -3.77 6.33 24.86
C GLY A 118 -3.69 6.54 23.34
N LEU A 119 -2.57 7.06 22.84
CA LEU A 119 -2.33 7.23 21.41
C LEU A 119 -2.30 5.87 20.70
N MET A 120 -1.56 4.88 21.20
CA MET A 120 -1.51 3.55 20.60
C MET A 120 -2.90 2.88 20.54
N ARG A 121 -3.69 2.97 21.61
CA ARG A 121 -5.08 2.48 21.59
C ARG A 121 -5.94 3.19 20.56
N LYS A 122 -5.72 4.51 20.39
CA LYS A 122 -6.43 5.30 19.37
C LYS A 122 -6.05 4.84 17.96
N LEU A 123 -4.77 4.59 17.67
CA LEU A 123 -4.31 4.09 16.37
C LEU A 123 -4.96 2.73 16.04
N LEU A 124 -5.02 1.81 17.01
CA LEU A 124 -5.68 0.51 16.83
C LEU A 124 -7.18 0.68 16.52
N ASN A 125 -7.89 1.54 17.26
CA ASN A 125 -9.30 1.81 17.00
C ASN A 125 -9.52 2.44 15.62
N LEU A 126 -8.64 3.32 15.16
CA LEU A 126 -8.73 3.92 13.84
C LEU A 126 -8.48 2.87 12.74
N SER A 127 -7.58 1.93 12.97
CA SER A 127 -7.30 0.83 12.03
C SER A 127 -8.47 -0.14 11.90
N ASP A 128 -9.24 -0.36 12.96
CA ASP A 128 -10.44 -1.21 12.95
C ASP A 128 -11.60 -0.61 12.13
N HIS A 129 -11.71 0.72 12.11
CA HIS A 129 -12.84 1.42 11.49
C HIS A 129 -12.56 2.02 10.11
N ASN A 130 -11.33 1.86 9.60
CA ASN A 130 -10.92 2.45 8.32
C ASN A 130 -10.24 1.41 7.43
N PHE A 131 -10.30 1.65 6.11
CA PHE A 131 -9.58 0.80 5.15
C PHE A 131 -8.06 1.05 5.17
N LEU A 132 -7.61 2.22 5.65
CA LEU A 132 -6.21 2.52 5.94
C LEU A 132 -5.90 2.11 7.39
N PHE A 133 -4.86 1.34 7.59
CA PHE A 133 -4.39 1.05 8.94
C PHE A 133 -3.52 2.20 9.48
N TRP A 134 -3.53 2.38 10.78
CA TRP A 134 -2.65 3.30 11.49
C TRP A 134 -1.62 2.51 12.28
N GLY A 135 -0.36 2.95 12.21
CA GLY A 135 0.75 2.34 12.92
C GLY A 135 1.82 3.37 13.28
N ALA A 136 2.90 2.88 13.84
CA ALA A 136 4.13 3.63 14.03
C ALA A 136 5.29 2.84 13.44
N ASP A 137 6.30 3.53 12.92
CA ASP A 137 7.52 2.92 12.42
C ASP A 137 8.55 2.68 13.55
N ASP A 138 9.74 2.20 13.19
CA ASP A 138 10.81 1.85 14.13
C ASP A 138 11.34 3.05 14.93
N THR A 139 11.03 4.27 14.49
CA THR A 139 11.37 5.53 15.19
C THR A 139 10.20 6.08 16.01
N GLY A 140 9.08 5.35 16.06
CA GLY A 140 7.86 5.75 16.74
C GLY A 140 7.03 6.76 15.96
N ASP A 141 7.38 7.09 14.71
CA ASP A 141 6.64 8.04 13.91
C ASP A 141 5.34 7.42 13.37
N VAL A 142 4.22 8.08 13.67
CA VAL A 142 2.88 7.62 13.32
C VAL A 142 2.64 7.78 11.83
N PHE A 143 2.05 6.77 11.21
CA PHE A 143 1.60 6.83 9.81
C PHE A 143 0.26 6.13 9.60
N ALA A 144 -0.49 6.59 8.60
CA ALA A 144 -1.54 5.81 7.97
C ALA A 144 -0.93 5.04 6.80
N GLY A 145 -1.31 3.76 6.63
CA GLY A 145 -0.73 2.91 5.62
C GLY A 145 -1.74 2.09 4.84
N TYR A 146 -1.33 1.68 3.65
CA TYR A 146 -2.01 0.68 2.83
C TYR A 146 -0.99 -0.07 1.97
N THR A 147 -1.26 -1.34 1.71
CA THR A 147 -0.41 -2.17 0.86
C THR A 147 -1.26 -2.88 -0.18
N PHE A 148 -0.84 -2.77 -1.44
CA PHE A 148 -1.43 -3.48 -2.57
C PHE A 148 -0.52 -4.64 -2.98
N THR A 149 -1.09 -5.82 -3.24
CA THR A 149 -0.40 -6.89 -3.96
C THR A 149 -0.54 -6.68 -5.45
N LEU A 150 0.45 -7.12 -6.23
CA LEU A 150 0.45 -7.02 -7.70
C LEU A 150 0.00 -8.30 -8.39
N GLU A 151 -0.41 -9.31 -7.62
CA GLU A 151 -0.88 -10.61 -8.14
C GLU A 151 -2.04 -10.48 -9.13
N SER A 152 -2.96 -9.53 -8.87
CA SER A 152 -4.11 -9.25 -9.75
C SER A 152 -3.83 -8.17 -10.80
N GLY A 153 -2.57 -7.78 -10.95
CA GLY A 153 -2.14 -6.70 -11.83
C GLY A 153 -1.96 -5.36 -11.11
N PHE A 154 -1.68 -4.33 -11.89
CA PHE A 154 -1.40 -2.98 -11.34
C PHE A 154 -2.71 -2.30 -10.90
N PRO A 155 -2.85 -1.85 -9.62
CA PRO A 155 -4.12 -1.42 -9.04
C PRO A 155 -4.40 0.09 -9.21
N ASP A 156 -4.46 0.60 -10.45
CA ASP A 156 -4.59 2.04 -10.78
C ASP A 156 -5.67 2.76 -9.97
N LYS A 157 -6.90 2.24 -10.03
CA LYS A 157 -8.06 2.87 -9.38
C LYS A 157 -7.97 2.85 -7.86
N ALA A 158 -7.43 1.75 -7.31
CA ALA A 158 -7.30 1.61 -5.87
C ALA A 158 -6.19 2.55 -5.33
N ILE A 159 -5.11 2.75 -6.07
CA ILE A 159 -4.09 3.77 -5.76
C ILE A 159 -4.71 5.17 -5.75
N GLU A 160 -5.54 5.52 -6.74
CA GLU A 160 -6.24 6.81 -6.77
C GLU A 160 -7.16 7.00 -5.56
N ILE A 161 -7.88 5.95 -5.12
CA ILE A 161 -8.71 6.01 -3.90
C ILE A 161 -7.86 6.37 -2.68
N VAL A 162 -6.67 5.75 -2.52
CA VAL A 162 -5.75 6.10 -1.43
C VAL A 162 -5.30 7.55 -1.54
N LEU A 163 -4.97 8.05 -2.74
CA LEU A 163 -4.57 9.44 -2.94
C LEU A 163 -5.69 10.44 -2.53
N TYR A 164 -6.95 10.17 -2.90
CA TYR A 164 -8.09 10.99 -2.48
C TYR A 164 -8.36 10.93 -0.97
N SER A 165 -7.94 9.86 -0.30
CA SER A 165 -8.14 9.67 1.13
C SER A 165 -7.16 10.47 1.99
N ILE A 166 -6.08 11.01 1.42
CA ILE A 166 -5.00 11.65 2.21
C ILE A 166 -5.51 12.87 2.97
N ALA A 167 -6.17 13.81 2.29
CA ALA A 167 -6.67 15.02 2.96
C ALA A 167 -7.72 14.71 4.06
N PRO A 168 -8.70 13.79 3.86
CA PRO A 168 -9.60 13.33 4.92
C PRO A 168 -8.94 12.75 6.16
N LEU A 169 -7.68 12.25 6.09
CA LEU A 169 -6.96 11.75 7.27
C LEU A 169 -6.74 12.82 8.35
N ASP A 170 -6.79 14.09 7.98
CA ASP A 170 -6.63 15.22 8.91
C ASP A 170 -7.60 15.16 10.10
N GLN A 171 -8.84 14.70 9.90
CA GLN A 171 -9.81 14.51 10.97
C GLN A 171 -9.34 13.54 12.05
N TYR A 172 -8.59 12.51 11.66
CA TYR A 172 -8.06 11.53 12.61
C TYR A 172 -6.88 12.07 13.40
N VAL A 173 -6.06 12.94 12.79
CA VAL A 173 -5.01 13.67 13.51
C VAL A 173 -5.63 14.55 14.60
N GLY A 174 -6.75 15.22 14.32
CA GLY A 174 -7.52 15.94 15.33
C GLY A 174 -7.91 15.07 16.53
N GLN A 175 -8.27 13.81 16.29
CA GLN A 175 -8.60 12.85 17.36
C GLN A 175 -7.38 12.32 18.11
N MET A 176 -6.17 12.43 17.56
CA MET A 176 -4.91 12.03 18.22
C MET A 176 -4.36 13.13 19.13
N ARG A 177 -4.65 14.42 18.83
CA ARG A 177 -4.09 15.59 19.54
C ARG A 177 -4.22 15.52 21.07
N PRO A 178 -5.35 15.11 21.68
CA PRO A 178 -5.46 15.00 23.15
C PRO A 178 -4.44 14.04 23.77
N PHE A 179 -3.99 13.04 23.03
CA PHE A 179 -2.98 12.09 23.48
C PHE A 179 -1.56 12.61 23.25
N VAL A 180 -1.35 13.32 22.15
CA VAL A 180 -0.04 13.92 21.79
C VAL A 180 0.26 15.08 22.74
N ASP A 181 -0.67 16.01 22.94
CA ASP A 181 -0.48 17.23 23.72
C ASP A 181 -0.79 17.06 25.22
N GLY A 182 -1.46 16.01 25.61
CA GLY A 182 -2.10 15.84 26.90
C GLY A 182 -3.46 16.55 26.97
N PRO A 183 -4.19 16.41 28.09
CA PRO A 183 -5.45 17.12 28.26
C PRO A 183 -5.20 18.62 28.12
N ALA A 184 -6.15 19.32 27.47
CA ALA A 184 -6.11 20.77 27.41
C ALA A 184 -6.00 21.31 28.86
N ALA A 185 -5.14 22.31 29.08
CA ALA A 185 -5.10 23.01 30.36
C ALA A 185 -6.53 23.54 30.63
N GLN A 186 -7.12 23.10 31.75
CA GLN A 186 -8.40 23.61 32.24
C GLN A 186 -8.26 25.05 32.71
#